data_fe0fc97e7920125105f15f8ac70265cc
#
_entry.id   fe0fc97e7920125105f15f8ac70265cc
#
_cell.length_a   1.000
_cell.length_b   1.000
_cell.length_c   1.000
_cell.angle_alpha   90.00
_cell.angle_beta   90.00
_cell.angle_gamma   90.00
#
_symmetry.space_group_name_H-M   'P 1'
#
loop_
_entity.id
_entity.type
_entity.pdbx_description
1 polymer ?
#
loop_
_entity_poly.entity_id
_entity_poly.type
_entity_poly.pdbx_seq_one_letter_code
_entity_poly.pdbx_strand_id
1 'polypeptide(L)'
;EFLEKNAAALHDREMEPMEYLIYRCAEMHMDHIAQGGDPFESGSSRPLDFGHWAAHKLEYMTDYKMRHGEAVAVGMALDLTYAHLIGLIDNEILMRILNTLETIGFDLHIPLEKESDINVLLAGIEEFREHLGGELTITLISKIGTKHDVHEIDLQKMREAISMLNELCQPKIC
;
A
#
# COMPACT_ATOMS: atom_id res chain seq x y z
N GLU A 1 -15.26 3.78 4.43
CA GLU A 1 -16.41 3.71 5.35
C GLU A 1 -16.78 2.27 5.77
N PHE A 2 -16.94 1.31 4.83
CA PHE A 2 -17.29 -0.08 5.21
C PHE A 2 -16.18 -0.72 6.06
N LEU A 3 -14.93 -0.70 5.60
CA LEU A 3 -13.79 -1.24 6.34
C LEU A 3 -13.64 -0.61 7.73
N GLU A 4 -13.76 0.70 7.80
CA GLU A 4 -13.65 1.48 9.03
C GLU A 4 -14.75 1.12 10.06
N LYS A 5 -16.01 0.95 9.60
CA LYS A 5 -17.12 0.55 10.46
C LYS A 5 -17.02 -0.89 10.95
N ASN A 6 -16.40 -1.75 10.17
CA ASN A 6 -16.34 -3.20 10.44
C ASN A 6 -14.93 -3.66 10.79
N ALA A 7 -13.98 -2.75 11.04
CA ALA A 7 -12.58 -3.11 11.21
C ALA A 7 -12.34 -4.14 12.32
N ALA A 8 -12.97 -3.96 13.49
CA ALA A 8 -12.87 -4.91 14.60
C ALA A 8 -13.50 -6.28 14.27
N ALA A 9 -14.69 -6.29 13.65
CA ALA A 9 -15.36 -7.52 13.25
C ALA A 9 -14.56 -8.29 12.18
N LEU A 10 -13.92 -7.57 11.25
CA LEU A 10 -13.00 -8.15 10.25
C LEU A 10 -11.75 -8.71 10.92
N HIS A 11 -11.19 -8.02 11.92
CA HIS A 11 -10.09 -8.53 12.74
C HIS A 11 -10.46 -9.84 13.40
N ASP A 12 -11.65 -9.90 14.03
CA ASP A 12 -12.19 -11.08 14.71
C ASP A 12 -12.70 -12.16 13.75
N ARG A 13 -12.60 -11.91 12.45
CA ARG A 13 -13.02 -12.84 11.37
C ARG A 13 -14.49 -13.18 11.41
N GLU A 14 -15.34 -12.22 11.79
CA GLU A 14 -16.78 -12.39 11.71
C GLU A 14 -17.22 -12.60 10.26
N MET A 15 -18.03 -13.64 10.04
CA MET A 15 -18.34 -14.10 8.68
C MET A 15 -19.17 -13.10 7.88
N GLU A 16 -20.12 -12.40 8.48
CA GLU A 16 -21.01 -11.49 7.77
C GLU A 16 -20.22 -10.33 7.09
N PRO A 17 -19.39 -9.54 7.79
CA PRO A 17 -18.59 -8.50 7.14
C PRO A 17 -17.49 -9.07 6.24
N MET A 18 -16.95 -10.25 6.55
CA MET A 18 -15.95 -10.91 5.73
C MET A 18 -16.51 -11.36 4.38
N GLU A 19 -17.68 -11.99 4.36
CA GLU A 19 -18.37 -12.42 3.14
C GLU A 19 -18.71 -11.22 2.25
N TYR A 20 -19.23 -10.15 2.84
CA TYR A 20 -19.49 -8.91 2.10
C TYR A 20 -18.22 -8.31 1.50
N LEU A 21 -17.12 -8.26 2.27
CA LEU A 21 -15.83 -7.75 1.79
C LEU A 21 -15.32 -8.56 0.60
N ILE A 22 -15.32 -9.89 0.71
CA ILE A 22 -14.87 -10.79 -0.36
C ILE A 22 -15.73 -10.59 -1.62
N TYR A 23 -17.04 -10.55 -1.47
CA TYR A 23 -17.97 -10.32 -2.58
C TYR A 23 -17.69 -8.99 -3.28
N ARG A 24 -17.54 -7.90 -2.52
CA ARG A 24 -17.29 -6.56 -3.08
C ARG A 24 -15.92 -6.46 -3.77
N CYS A 25 -14.89 -7.08 -3.20
CA CYS A 25 -13.58 -7.12 -3.84
C CYS A 25 -13.64 -7.88 -5.18
N ALA A 26 -14.31 -9.03 -5.21
CA ALA A 26 -14.49 -9.81 -6.43
C ALA A 26 -15.29 -9.02 -7.48
N GLU A 27 -16.40 -8.39 -7.09
CA GLU A 27 -17.23 -7.58 -7.97
C GLU A 27 -16.42 -6.41 -8.57
N MET A 28 -15.71 -5.64 -7.74
CA MET A 28 -14.88 -4.52 -8.21
C MET A 28 -13.78 -4.98 -9.17
N HIS A 29 -13.18 -6.14 -8.92
CA HIS A 29 -12.16 -6.71 -9.80
C HIS A 29 -12.75 -7.14 -11.14
N MET A 30 -13.90 -7.80 -11.14
CA MET A 30 -14.62 -8.18 -12.37
C MET A 30 -15.08 -6.96 -13.17
N ASP A 31 -15.58 -5.93 -12.50
CA ASP A 31 -15.96 -4.67 -13.14
C ASP A 31 -14.75 -3.98 -13.79
N HIS A 32 -13.61 -3.98 -13.12
CA HIS A 32 -12.36 -3.43 -13.66
C HIS A 32 -11.95 -4.14 -14.96
N ILE A 33 -11.97 -5.47 -14.99
CA ILE A 33 -11.67 -6.26 -16.19
C ILE A 33 -12.71 -5.99 -17.29
N ALA A 34 -13.99 -5.97 -16.95
CA ALA A 34 -15.08 -5.81 -17.93
C ALA A 34 -15.10 -4.41 -18.58
N GLN A 35 -14.66 -3.37 -17.87
CA GLN A 35 -14.65 -1.99 -18.38
C GLN A 35 -13.36 -1.61 -19.15
N GLY A 36 -12.55 -2.57 -19.52
CA GLY A 36 -11.34 -2.38 -20.33
C GLY A 36 -10.06 -2.26 -19.49
N GLY A 37 -10.10 -2.66 -18.24
CA GLY A 37 -8.90 -3.01 -17.51
C GLY A 37 -8.20 -4.15 -18.24
N ASP A 38 -6.88 -4.05 -18.42
CA ASP A 38 -6.12 -5.09 -19.11
C ASP A 38 -6.17 -6.41 -18.32
N PRO A 39 -6.82 -7.49 -18.83
CA PRO A 39 -6.93 -8.75 -18.11
C PRO A 39 -5.58 -9.46 -17.94
N PHE A 40 -4.55 -9.03 -18.67
CA PHE A 40 -3.19 -9.55 -18.59
C PHE A 40 -2.26 -8.64 -17.81
N GLU A 41 -2.79 -7.54 -17.31
CA GLU A 41 -2.04 -6.56 -16.51
C GLU A 41 -0.77 -6.04 -17.18
N SER A 42 -0.81 -5.79 -18.50
CA SER A 42 0.33 -5.36 -19.31
C SER A 42 0.53 -3.84 -19.42
N GLY A 43 -0.34 -3.04 -18.80
CA GLY A 43 -0.28 -1.58 -18.82
C GLY A 43 0.08 -0.95 -17.49
N SER A 44 0.51 0.31 -17.49
CA SER A 44 0.75 1.13 -16.30
C SER A 44 -0.54 1.83 -15.80
N SER A 45 -0.50 2.44 -14.62
CA SER A 45 -1.58 3.24 -14.02
C SER A 45 -2.84 2.48 -13.58
N ARG A 46 -2.65 1.45 -12.79
CA ARG A 46 -3.76 0.66 -12.26
C ARG A 46 -4.03 1.01 -10.80
N PRO A 47 -5.30 1.12 -10.39
CA PRO A 47 -5.63 1.22 -8.98
C PRO A 47 -5.09 0.03 -8.15
N LEU A 48 -4.88 -1.11 -8.80
CA LEU A 48 -4.37 -2.34 -8.19
C LEU A 48 -2.87 -2.28 -7.86
N ASP A 49 -2.10 -1.37 -8.49
CA ASP A 49 -0.66 -1.21 -8.24
C ASP A 49 -0.34 -0.38 -6.97
N PHE A 50 -1.36 0.14 -6.29
CA PHE A 50 -1.17 0.93 -5.07
C PHE A 50 -0.43 0.13 -4.00
N GLY A 51 0.75 0.61 -3.59
CA GLY A 51 1.63 -0.05 -2.63
C GLY A 51 2.50 -1.19 -3.18
N HIS A 52 2.32 -1.60 -4.44
CA HIS A 52 2.95 -2.84 -4.95
C HIS A 52 4.45 -2.73 -5.21
N TRP A 53 4.98 -1.55 -5.56
CA TRP A 53 6.41 -1.39 -5.74
C TRP A 53 7.19 -1.72 -4.44
N ALA A 54 6.69 -1.25 -3.30
CA ALA A 54 7.26 -1.54 -2.00
C ALA A 54 6.95 -2.98 -1.57
N ALA A 55 5.74 -3.48 -1.85
CA ALA A 55 5.31 -4.81 -1.46
C ALA A 55 6.23 -5.90 -2.03
N HIS A 56 6.49 -5.90 -3.32
CA HIS A 56 7.39 -6.89 -3.95
C HIS A 56 8.80 -6.84 -3.36
N LYS A 57 9.27 -5.63 -3.02
CA LYS A 57 10.59 -5.48 -2.41
C LYS A 57 10.62 -5.97 -0.97
N LEU A 58 9.57 -5.73 -0.19
CA LEU A 58 9.44 -6.22 1.18
C LEU A 58 9.31 -7.74 1.24
N GLU A 59 8.57 -8.36 0.32
CA GLU A 59 8.53 -9.82 0.19
C GLU A 59 9.93 -10.39 0.00
N TYR A 60 10.71 -9.82 -0.92
CA TYR A 60 12.10 -10.23 -1.16
C TYR A 60 13.00 -10.01 0.07
N MET A 61 12.95 -8.82 0.70
CA MET A 61 13.77 -8.46 1.85
C MET A 61 13.51 -9.33 3.08
N THR A 62 12.28 -9.83 3.23
CA THR A 62 11.88 -10.72 4.32
C THR A 62 12.03 -12.21 4.00
N ASP A 63 12.67 -12.54 2.89
CA ASP A 63 12.80 -13.92 2.41
C ASP A 63 11.42 -14.59 2.29
N TYR A 64 10.43 -13.83 1.76
CA TYR A 64 9.02 -14.24 1.56
C TYR A 64 8.31 -14.70 2.84
N LYS A 65 8.79 -14.29 4.01
CA LYS A 65 8.10 -14.54 5.29
C LYS A 65 6.90 -13.61 5.48
N MET A 66 7.01 -12.37 4.99
CA MET A 66 5.87 -11.45 4.92
C MET A 66 4.95 -11.90 3.78
N ARG A 67 3.68 -12.13 4.07
CA ARG A 67 2.70 -12.54 3.05
C ARG A 67 2.36 -11.37 2.15
N HIS A 68 2.04 -11.65 0.89
CA HIS A 68 1.78 -10.62 -0.12
C HIS A 68 0.80 -9.53 0.35
N GLY A 69 -0.36 -9.90 0.89
CA GLY A 69 -1.34 -8.92 1.39
C GLY A 69 -0.84 -8.08 2.57
N GLU A 70 0.06 -8.61 3.41
CA GLU A 70 0.72 -7.86 4.48
C GLU A 70 1.71 -6.86 3.88
N ALA A 71 2.51 -7.29 2.92
CA ALA A 71 3.47 -6.44 2.20
C ALA A 71 2.75 -5.31 1.45
N VAL A 72 1.61 -5.60 0.80
CA VAL A 72 0.78 -4.58 0.14
C VAL A 72 0.22 -3.58 1.14
N ALA A 73 -0.24 -4.02 2.31
CA ALA A 73 -0.73 -3.10 3.35
C ALA A 73 0.37 -2.13 3.83
N VAL A 74 1.60 -2.63 4.03
CA VAL A 74 2.76 -1.79 4.37
C VAL A 74 3.12 -0.85 3.22
N GLY A 75 3.13 -1.33 1.98
CA GLY A 75 3.39 -0.51 0.80
C GLY A 75 2.36 0.60 0.61
N MET A 76 1.06 0.31 0.81
CA MET A 76 0.00 1.32 0.80
C MET A 76 0.20 2.36 1.91
N ALA A 77 0.55 1.93 3.13
CA ALA A 77 0.82 2.83 4.24
C ALA A 77 2.01 3.76 3.94
N LEU A 78 3.07 3.24 3.29
CA LEU A 78 4.22 4.04 2.86
C LEU A 78 3.84 5.05 1.78
N ASP A 79 3.10 4.64 0.75
CA ASP A 79 2.64 5.52 -0.32
C ASP A 79 1.71 6.62 0.20
N LEU A 80 0.85 6.32 1.19
CA LEU A 80 0.01 7.30 1.88
C LEU A 80 0.83 8.30 2.69
N THR A 81 1.85 7.83 3.41
CA THR A 81 2.75 8.69 4.18
C THR A 81 3.55 9.61 3.26
N TYR A 82 4.01 9.10 2.12
CA TYR A 82 4.65 9.89 1.10
C TYR A 82 3.68 10.93 0.49
N ALA A 83 2.45 10.53 0.14
CA ALA A 83 1.41 11.43 -0.37
C ALA A 83 1.12 12.58 0.61
N HIS A 84 1.14 12.30 1.92
CA HIS A 84 1.01 13.32 2.95
C HIS A 84 2.21 14.30 2.95
N LEU A 85 3.43 13.79 2.92
CA LEU A 85 4.64 14.62 2.92
C LEU A 85 4.78 15.53 1.69
N ILE A 86 4.23 15.12 0.55
CA ILE A 86 4.19 15.95 -0.65
C ILE A 86 2.93 16.84 -0.74
N GLY A 87 2.06 16.78 0.26
CA GLY A 87 0.89 17.65 0.37
C GLY A 87 -0.32 17.24 -0.47
N LEU A 88 -0.39 15.99 -0.95
CA LEU A 88 -1.55 15.46 -1.67
C LEU A 88 -2.72 15.15 -0.75
N ILE A 89 -2.44 14.65 0.46
CA ILE A 89 -3.45 14.38 1.49
C ILE A 89 -3.07 15.05 2.80
N ASP A 90 -4.06 15.35 3.61
CA ASP A 90 -3.85 15.87 4.96
C ASP A 90 -3.60 14.75 5.99
N ASN A 91 -3.21 15.15 7.20
CA ASN A 91 -2.93 14.21 8.28
C ASN A 91 -4.18 13.46 8.75
N GLU A 92 -5.37 14.05 8.62
CA GLU A 92 -6.63 13.39 9.00
C GLU A 92 -6.90 12.19 8.11
N ILE A 93 -6.75 12.35 6.79
CA ILE A 93 -6.90 11.26 5.80
C ILE A 93 -5.84 10.18 6.05
N LEU A 94 -4.57 10.56 6.25
CA LEU A 94 -3.50 9.61 6.53
C LEU A 94 -3.82 8.76 7.76
N MET A 95 -4.04 9.39 8.91
CA MET A 95 -4.27 8.67 10.17
C MET A 95 -5.54 7.83 10.15
N ARG A 96 -6.58 8.31 9.48
CA ARG A 96 -7.83 7.56 9.31
C ARG A 96 -7.63 6.23 8.58
N ILE A 97 -6.81 6.23 7.52
CA ILE A 97 -6.54 5.00 6.75
C ILE A 97 -5.60 4.09 7.53
N LEU A 98 -4.49 4.62 8.10
CA LEU A 98 -3.56 3.81 8.89
C LEU A 98 -4.27 3.13 10.07
N ASN A 99 -5.05 3.87 10.86
CA ASN A 99 -5.81 3.33 11.99
C ASN A 99 -6.79 2.24 11.55
N THR A 100 -7.42 2.40 10.37
CA THR A 100 -8.34 1.37 9.84
C THR A 100 -7.59 0.08 9.53
N LEU A 101 -6.44 0.17 8.84
CA LEU A 101 -5.61 -1.00 8.50
C LEU A 101 -5.08 -1.69 9.76
N GLU A 102 -4.58 -0.94 10.74
CA GLU A 102 -4.11 -1.49 12.01
C GLU A 102 -5.22 -2.15 12.82
N THR A 103 -6.43 -1.57 12.82
CA THR A 103 -7.59 -2.15 13.52
C THR A 103 -8.05 -3.45 12.88
N ILE A 104 -7.96 -3.57 11.55
CA ILE A 104 -8.22 -4.82 10.82
C ILE A 104 -7.18 -5.90 11.21
N GLY A 105 -6.00 -5.49 11.66
CA GLY A 105 -4.97 -6.41 12.16
C GLY A 105 -3.65 -6.40 11.39
N PHE A 106 -3.49 -5.52 10.41
CA PHE A 106 -2.20 -5.37 9.73
C PHE A 106 -1.15 -4.77 10.66
N ASP A 107 0.07 -5.28 10.59
CA ASP A 107 1.27 -4.62 11.09
C ASP A 107 1.83 -3.76 9.96
N LEU A 108 1.84 -2.44 10.16
CA LEU A 108 2.28 -1.49 9.14
C LEU A 108 3.74 -1.06 9.30
N HIS A 109 4.44 -1.63 10.29
CA HIS A 109 5.85 -1.35 10.50
C HIS A 109 6.71 -1.92 9.36
N ILE A 110 7.61 -1.11 8.82
CA ILE A 110 8.57 -1.55 7.79
C ILE A 110 9.71 -2.27 8.51
N PRO A 111 9.97 -3.56 8.23
CA PRO A 111 10.99 -4.35 8.93
C PRO A 111 12.40 -4.02 8.42
N LEU A 112 13.00 -2.98 9.00
CA LEU A 112 14.37 -2.56 8.72
C LEU A 112 15.28 -2.94 9.88
N GLU A 113 16.32 -3.73 9.62
CA GLU A 113 17.32 -4.10 10.64
C GLU A 113 18.46 -3.09 10.72
N LYS A 114 18.74 -2.41 9.61
CA LYS A 114 19.86 -1.46 9.46
C LYS A 114 19.54 -0.40 8.41
N GLU A 115 20.20 0.73 8.51
CA GLU A 115 20.01 1.87 7.60
C GLU A 115 20.23 1.52 6.10
N SER A 116 21.12 0.58 5.82
CA SER A 116 21.32 0.09 4.43
C SER A 116 20.08 -0.52 3.81
N ASP A 117 19.13 -1.03 4.63
CA ASP A 117 17.91 -1.67 4.15
C ASP A 117 16.96 -0.67 3.50
N ILE A 118 17.02 0.59 3.92
CA ILE A 118 16.31 1.69 3.25
C ILE A 118 16.73 1.79 1.77
N ASN A 119 18.04 1.68 1.49
CA ASN A 119 18.53 1.72 0.11
C ASN A 119 18.05 0.50 -0.69
N VAL A 120 17.99 -0.66 -0.06
CA VAL A 120 17.46 -1.87 -0.68
C VAL A 120 15.98 -1.71 -1.00
N LEU A 121 15.19 -1.18 -0.07
CA LEU A 121 13.76 -0.91 -0.29
C LEU A 121 13.57 0.08 -1.44
N LEU A 122 14.28 1.21 -1.43
CA LEU A 122 14.17 2.25 -2.46
C LEU A 122 14.60 1.78 -3.86
N ALA A 123 15.49 0.80 -3.96
CA ALA A 123 15.82 0.17 -5.24
C ALA A 123 14.59 -0.48 -5.90
N GLY A 124 13.58 -0.86 -5.12
CA GLY A 124 12.30 -1.37 -5.60
C GLY A 124 11.56 -0.41 -6.53
N ILE A 125 11.75 0.91 -6.38
CA ILE A 125 11.15 1.91 -7.28
C ILE A 125 11.69 1.76 -8.71
N GLU A 126 13.00 1.58 -8.85
CA GLU A 126 13.63 1.39 -10.15
C GLU A 126 13.30 0.02 -10.75
N GLU A 127 13.30 -1.04 -9.94
CA GLU A 127 12.88 -2.37 -10.37
C GLU A 127 11.42 -2.36 -10.85
N PHE A 128 10.55 -1.61 -10.16
CA PHE A 128 9.16 -1.44 -10.57
C PHE A 128 9.03 -0.66 -11.88
N ARG A 129 9.84 0.41 -12.07
CA ARG A 129 9.91 1.15 -13.33
C ARG A 129 10.29 0.26 -14.52
N GLU A 130 11.30 -0.60 -14.32
CA GLU A 130 11.71 -1.57 -15.35
C GLU A 130 10.60 -2.58 -15.65
N HIS A 131 9.91 -3.07 -14.62
CA HIS A 131 8.77 -3.98 -14.77
C HIS A 131 7.62 -3.34 -15.58
N LEU A 132 7.38 -2.05 -15.44
CA LEU A 132 6.38 -1.30 -16.21
C LEU A 132 6.82 -0.96 -17.65
N GLY A 133 8.02 -1.35 -18.08
CA GLY A 133 8.52 -1.08 -19.43
C GLY A 133 9.27 0.24 -19.57
N GLY A 134 9.70 0.83 -18.46
CA GLY A 134 10.64 1.95 -18.41
C GLY A 134 10.04 3.30 -17.99
N GLU A 135 8.73 3.47 -17.99
CA GLU A 135 8.06 4.65 -17.44
C GLU A 135 7.54 4.34 -16.04
N LEU A 136 8.04 5.10 -15.05
CA LEU A 136 7.57 4.96 -13.68
C LEU A 136 6.12 5.47 -13.58
N THR A 137 5.25 4.66 -13.01
CA THR A 137 3.90 5.09 -12.64
C THR A 137 3.56 4.50 -11.29
N ILE A 138 3.51 5.37 -10.27
CA ILE A 138 3.11 4.99 -8.91
C ILE A 138 1.75 5.60 -8.63
N THR A 139 0.80 4.77 -8.23
CA THR A 139 -0.53 5.19 -7.84
C THR A 139 -0.50 5.68 -6.40
N LEU A 140 -0.84 6.95 -6.21
CA LEU A 140 -1.12 7.58 -4.92
C LEU A 140 -2.61 7.94 -4.84
N ILE A 141 -3.01 8.65 -3.79
CA ILE A 141 -4.34 9.25 -3.67
C ILE A 141 -4.24 10.75 -3.37
N SER A 142 -5.19 11.52 -3.88
CA SER A 142 -5.38 12.94 -3.52
C SER A 142 -6.55 13.15 -2.55
N LYS A 143 -7.41 12.16 -2.43
CA LYS A 143 -8.47 11.99 -1.41
C LYS A 143 -8.94 10.55 -1.42
N ILE A 144 -9.67 10.12 -0.39
CA ILE A 144 -10.24 8.77 -0.33
C ILE A 144 -11.13 8.54 -1.57
N GLY A 145 -10.82 7.47 -2.33
CA GLY A 145 -11.52 7.09 -3.55
C GLY A 145 -11.08 7.84 -4.83
N THR A 146 -10.02 8.66 -4.76
CA THR A 146 -9.50 9.34 -5.94
C THR A 146 -8.01 9.10 -6.10
N LYS A 147 -7.65 8.33 -7.11
CA LYS A 147 -6.26 8.07 -7.44
C LYS A 147 -5.55 9.32 -7.99
N HIS A 148 -4.25 9.36 -7.82
CA HIS A 148 -3.35 10.35 -8.37
C HIS A 148 -2.04 9.65 -8.78
N ASP A 149 -1.82 9.49 -10.08
CA ASP A 149 -0.62 8.82 -10.58
C ASP A 149 0.54 9.81 -10.63
N VAL A 150 1.72 9.37 -10.18
CA VAL A 150 2.97 10.13 -10.26
C VAL A 150 4.02 9.37 -11.05
N HIS A 151 4.85 10.10 -11.78
CA HIS A 151 5.89 9.53 -12.65
C HIS A 151 7.30 9.81 -12.14
N GLU A 152 7.40 10.55 -11.05
CA GLU A 152 8.65 10.88 -10.38
C GLU A 152 8.46 10.76 -8.86
N ILE A 153 9.46 10.27 -8.16
CA ILE A 153 9.50 10.16 -6.71
C ILE A 153 10.71 10.93 -6.18
N ASP A 154 10.48 11.83 -5.24
CA ASP A 154 11.52 12.44 -4.44
C ASP A 154 12.03 11.41 -3.42
N LEU A 155 13.22 10.86 -3.68
CA LEU A 155 13.82 9.83 -2.83
C LEU A 155 14.13 10.34 -1.42
N GLN A 156 14.39 11.63 -1.23
CA GLN A 156 14.61 12.21 0.09
C GLN A 156 13.31 12.20 0.90
N LYS A 157 12.22 12.65 0.30
CA LYS A 157 10.89 12.60 0.92
C LYS A 157 10.40 11.16 1.15
N MET A 158 10.76 10.23 0.27
CA MET A 158 10.43 8.82 0.50
C MET A 158 11.20 8.24 1.70
N ARG A 159 12.46 8.64 1.93
CA ARG A 159 13.20 8.29 3.16
C ARG A 159 12.53 8.88 4.40
N GLU A 160 12.08 10.12 4.32
CA GLU A 160 11.32 10.76 5.40
C GLU A 160 10.00 10.02 5.66
N ALA A 161 9.31 9.57 4.60
CA ALA A 161 8.09 8.76 4.71
C ALA A 161 8.32 7.42 5.42
N ILE A 162 9.42 6.72 5.09
CA ILE A 162 9.82 5.48 5.76
C ILE A 162 10.03 5.71 7.26
N SER A 163 10.77 6.74 7.62
CA SER A 163 11.05 7.08 9.03
C SER A 163 9.76 7.45 9.77
N MET A 164 8.95 8.33 9.17
CA MET A 164 7.67 8.77 9.73
C MET A 164 6.70 7.60 9.93
N LEU A 165 6.58 6.69 8.96
CA LEU A 165 5.69 5.53 9.07
C LEU A 165 6.13 4.62 10.24
N ASN A 166 7.43 4.35 10.38
CA ASN A 166 7.96 3.55 11.48
C ASN A 166 7.85 4.23 12.86
N GLU A 167 7.78 5.57 12.91
CA GLU A 167 7.47 6.31 14.14
C GLU A 167 5.98 6.21 14.50
N LEU A 168 5.09 6.28 13.50
CA LEU A 168 3.64 6.19 13.69
C LEU A 168 3.18 4.77 14.01
N CYS A 169 3.75 3.77 13.33
CA CYS A 169 3.35 2.37 13.44
C CYS A 169 4.48 1.56 14.08
N GLN A 170 4.43 1.41 15.40
CA GLN A 170 5.42 0.59 16.12
C GLN A 170 5.19 -0.91 15.85
N PRO A 171 6.27 -1.72 15.82
CA PRO A 171 6.13 -3.15 15.56
C PRO A 171 5.22 -3.79 16.61
N LYS A 172 4.26 -4.59 16.17
CA LYS A 172 3.42 -5.37 17.08
C LYS A 172 4.27 -6.48 17.70
N ILE A 173 4.50 -6.38 19.01
CA ILE A 173 5.21 -7.43 19.76
C ILE A 173 4.28 -8.63 19.84
N CYS A 174 4.67 -9.74 19.19
CA CYS A 174 3.98 -11.03 19.32
C CYS A 174 4.26 -11.71 20.66
#